data_9d621212c8a5f4a8517c214c73f658ad
#
_entry.id   9d621212c8a5f4a8517c214c73f658ad
#
_cell.length_a   1.000
_cell.length_b   1.000
_cell.length_c   1.000
_cell.angle_alpha   90.00
_cell.angle_beta   90.00
_cell.angle_gamma   90.00
#
_symmetry.space_group_name_H-M   'P 1'
#
loop_
_entity.id
_entity.type
_entity.pdbx_description
1 polymer ?
#
loop_
_entity_poly.entity_id
_entity_poly.type
_entity_poly.pdbx_seq_one_letter_code
_entity_poly.pdbx_strand_id
1 'polypeptide(L)' 'MMNNNKIIDYYLLRDENQHIADRVRELIKEGWQPLGGIFENSYNDYIQVMVKYEE' A
#
# COMPACT_ATOMS: atom_id res chain seq x y z
N MET A 1 -12.33 20.98 8.65
CA MET A 1 -12.06 20.65 7.43
C MET A 1 -12.42 19.26 7.12
N MET A 2 -12.71 19.05 5.96
CA MET A 2 -13.22 17.84 5.58
C MET A 2 -12.22 17.13 4.79
N ASN A 3 -11.96 15.95 5.12
CA ASN A 3 -11.08 15.15 4.32
C ASN A 3 -11.82 14.53 3.21
N ASN A 4 -11.23 14.56 2.08
CA ASN A 4 -11.78 13.82 0.97
C ASN A 4 -11.22 12.42 1.03
N ASN A 5 -12.07 11.45 1.25
CA ASN A 5 -11.64 10.06 1.38
C ASN A 5 -11.89 9.25 0.13
N LYS A 6 -12.10 9.91 -0.99
CA LYS A 6 -12.36 9.20 -2.23
C LYS A 6 -11.07 8.58 -2.75
N ILE A 7 -11.08 7.28 -2.94
CA ILE A 7 -9.94 6.58 -3.49
C ILE A 7 -9.96 6.73 -5.00
N ILE A 8 -8.86 7.17 -5.57
CA ILE A 8 -8.76 7.38 -7.01
C ILE A 8 -7.78 6.45 -7.68
N ASP A 9 -7.02 5.67 -6.91
CA ASP A 9 -6.09 4.71 -7.49
C ASP A 9 -5.85 3.60 -6.49
N TYR A 10 -5.43 2.44 -7.00
CA TYR A 10 -5.37 1.23 -6.20
C TYR A 10 -4.24 0.37 -6.73
N TYR A 11 -3.42 -0.16 -5.83
CA TYR A 11 -2.27 -0.94 -6.21
C TYR A 11 -2.04 -2.06 -5.21
N LEU A 12 -1.87 -3.27 -5.71
CA LEU A 12 -1.54 -4.41 -4.86
C LEU A 12 -0.03 -4.61 -4.91
N LEU A 13 0.63 -4.14 -3.87
CA LEU A 13 2.06 -4.31 -3.74
C LEU A 13 2.33 -5.71 -3.25
N ARG A 14 3.21 -6.43 -3.93
CA ARG A 14 3.61 -7.76 -3.52
C ARG A 14 5.12 -7.84 -3.55
N ASP A 15 5.72 -8.32 -2.49
CA ASP A 15 7.15 -8.44 -2.40
C ASP A 15 7.49 -9.42 -1.30
N GLU A 16 8.77 -9.76 -1.20
CA GLU A 16 9.24 -10.65 -0.18
C GLU A 16 9.21 -9.98 1.18
N ASN A 17 9.16 -10.82 2.21
CA ASN A 17 9.07 -10.36 3.59
C ASN A 17 10.06 -9.26 3.91
N GLN A 18 11.32 -9.43 3.54
CA GLN A 18 12.34 -8.49 4.00
C GLN A 18 12.39 -7.20 3.19
N HIS A 19 11.60 -7.10 2.11
CA HIS A 19 11.63 -5.93 1.25
C HIS A 19 10.34 -5.13 1.26
N ILE A 20 9.26 -5.71 1.79
CA ILE A 20 7.94 -5.09 1.64
C ILE A 20 7.87 -3.73 2.33
N ALA A 21 8.49 -3.60 3.50
CA ALA A 21 8.42 -2.34 4.24
C ALA A 21 9.11 -1.22 3.49
N ASP A 22 10.25 -1.52 2.87
CA ASP A 22 10.96 -0.51 2.10
C ASP A 22 10.14 -0.07 0.89
N ARG A 23 9.48 -1.03 0.24
CA ARG A 23 8.66 -0.71 -0.90
C ARG A 23 7.45 0.13 -0.51
N VAL A 24 6.85 -0.18 0.64
CA VAL A 24 5.74 0.62 1.15
C VAL A 24 6.20 2.05 1.40
N ARG A 25 7.38 2.22 2.02
CA ARG A 25 7.89 3.57 2.29
C ARG A 25 8.08 4.35 1.00
N GLU A 26 8.59 3.70 -0.03
CA GLU A 26 8.79 4.38 -1.31
C GLU A 26 7.47 4.82 -1.91
N LEU A 27 6.46 3.98 -1.84
CA LEU A 27 5.16 4.33 -2.37
C LEU A 27 4.51 5.45 -1.58
N ILE A 28 4.70 5.47 -0.27
CA ILE A 28 4.18 6.56 0.55
C ILE A 28 4.77 7.89 0.10
N LYS A 29 6.06 7.90 -0.24
CA LYS A 29 6.69 9.13 -0.71
C LYS A 29 6.10 9.61 -2.03
N GLU A 30 5.50 8.71 -2.78
CA GLU A 30 4.88 9.04 -4.06
C GLU A 30 3.39 9.34 -3.93
N GLY A 31 2.88 9.41 -2.71
CA GLY A 31 1.49 9.76 -2.48
C GLY A 31 0.55 8.61 -2.21
N TRP A 32 1.08 7.38 -2.19
CA TRP A 32 0.27 6.22 -1.88
C TRP A 32 0.12 6.06 -0.38
N GLN A 33 -0.98 5.48 0.04
CA GLN A 33 -1.22 5.21 1.46
C GLN A 33 -1.56 3.74 1.63
N PRO A 34 -1.00 3.08 2.65
CA PRO A 34 -1.39 1.68 2.89
C PRO A 34 -2.81 1.62 3.43
N LEU A 35 -3.55 0.63 2.97
CA LEU A 35 -4.92 0.41 3.42
C LEU A 35 -5.01 -0.98 4.00
N GLY A 36 -5.33 -1.07 5.29
CA GLY A 36 -5.38 -2.35 5.97
C GLY A 36 -3.99 -2.88 6.28
N GLY A 37 -3.94 -4.09 6.77
CA GLY A 37 -2.70 -4.71 7.17
C GLY A 37 -2.05 -5.48 6.05
N ILE A 38 -0.85 -5.95 6.31
CA ILE A 38 -0.11 -6.81 5.39
C ILE A 38 -0.55 -8.24 5.62
N PHE A 39 -0.67 -9.01 4.55
CA PHE A 39 -0.89 -10.44 4.72
C PHE A 39 0.05 -11.23 3.83
N GLU A 40 0.24 -12.48 4.19
CA GLU A 40 1.18 -13.36 3.53
C GLU A 40 0.40 -14.37 2.70
N ASN A 41 0.84 -14.61 1.46
CA ASN A 41 0.20 -15.62 0.65
C ASN A 41 0.90 -16.95 0.83
N SER A 42 0.47 -17.97 0.09
CA SER A 42 1.00 -19.32 0.27
C SER A 42 2.41 -19.50 -0.30
N TYR A 43 2.94 -18.47 -0.94
CA TYR A 43 4.30 -18.52 -1.49
C TYR A 43 5.27 -17.68 -0.68
N ASN A 44 4.88 -17.30 0.53
CA ASN A 44 5.71 -16.49 1.43
C ASN A 44 5.97 -15.09 0.91
N ASP A 45 5.15 -14.62 -0.01
CA ASP A 45 5.17 -13.22 -0.41
C ASP A 45 4.22 -12.45 0.48
N TYR A 46 4.56 -11.21 0.75
CA TYR A 46 3.71 -10.33 1.52
C TYR A 46 2.98 -9.40 0.57
N ILE A 47 1.74 -9.10 0.91
CA ILE A 47 0.88 -8.28 0.07
C ILE A 47 0.35 -7.13 0.90
N GLN A 48 0.46 -5.93 0.36
CA GLN A 48 -0.08 -4.73 0.99
C GLN A 48 -0.84 -3.94 -0.06
N VAL A 49 -2.10 -3.63 0.26
CA VAL A 49 -2.90 -2.77 -0.61
C VAL A 49 -2.47 -1.34 -0.40
N MET A 50 -2.23 -0.63 -1.49
CA MET A 50 -1.89 0.78 -1.47
C MET A 50 -2.94 1.53 -2.28
N VAL A 51 -3.33 2.70 -1.79
CA VAL A 51 -4.34 3.51 -2.45
C VAL A 51 -3.88 4.95 -2.50
N LYS A 52 -4.47 5.71 -3.42
CA LYS A 52 -4.32 7.16 -3.43
C LYS A 52 -5.68 7.77 -3.24
N TYR A 53 -5.72 8.83 -2.49
CA TYR A 53 -6.95 9.56 -2.22
C TYR A 53 -6.96 10.86 -3.01
N GLU A 54 -8.15 11.27 -3.36
CA GLU A 54 -8.32 12.55 -4.03
C GLU A 54 -7.91 13.67 -3.09
N GLU A 55 -7.20 14.66 -3.61
CA GLU A 55 -6.76 15.78 -2.80
C GLU A 55 -7.72 16.93 -2.81
#